data_eb860660ed10357762735b65a9255094
#
_entry.id   eb860660ed10357762735b65a9255094
#
_cell.length_a   1.000
_cell.length_b   1.000
_cell.length_c   1.000
_cell.angle_alpha   90.00
_cell.angle_beta   90.00
_cell.angle_gamma   90.00
#
_symmetry.space_group_name_H-M   'P 1'
#
loop_
_entity.id
_entity.type
_entity.pdbx_description
1 polymer ?
#
loop_
_entity_poly.entity_id
_entity_poly.type
_entity_poly.pdbx_seq_one_letter_code
_entity_poly.pdbx_strand_id
1 'polypeptide(L)'
;MLYLQIMSMEININCDLGEKSKHHSNKYDPDLLEIVNSANVACGYHAGDEQTMSQVVKISKKNGVSIGAHPSFKDPENFGRERMDLSESEIKKLIIDQYEILQKIASSHGESVSHVKPHGALNNMACEDIELATILAKTIKDINKDIIYLVPVSYTHLTLPTRDVV
;
A
#
# COMPACT_ATOMS: atom_id res chain seq x y z
N MET A 1 -22.87 26.79 -29.78
CA MET A 1 -23.24 26.41 -28.42
C MET A 1 -22.11 25.50 -27.88
N LEU A 2 -21.13 26.10 -27.18
CA LEU A 2 -20.00 25.37 -26.62
C LEU A 2 -20.48 24.65 -25.35
N TYR A 3 -20.53 23.32 -25.38
CA TYR A 3 -20.69 22.54 -24.16
C TYR A 3 -19.38 22.64 -23.38
N LEU A 4 -19.39 23.40 -22.28
CA LEU A 4 -18.37 23.27 -21.24
C LEU A 4 -18.54 21.87 -20.63
N GLN A 5 -17.66 20.95 -20.99
CA GLN A 5 -17.52 19.68 -20.29
C GLN A 5 -16.87 20.00 -18.95
N ILE A 6 -17.68 20.11 -17.89
CA ILE A 6 -17.17 20.21 -16.53
C ILE A 6 -16.51 18.87 -16.23
N MET A 7 -15.19 18.82 -16.32
CA MET A 7 -14.43 17.68 -15.79
C MET A 7 -14.62 17.71 -14.28
N SER A 8 -15.43 16.79 -13.76
CA SER A 8 -15.48 16.55 -12.32
C SER A 8 -14.10 16.03 -11.90
N MET A 9 -13.36 16.81 -11.12
CA MET A 9 -12.17 16.31 -10.44
C MET A 9 -12.63 15.38 -9.34
N GLU A 10 -12.41 14.09 -9.52
CA GLU A 10 -12.60 13.10 -8.45
C GLU A 10 -11.35 13.09 -7.58
N ILE A 11 -11.54 13.29 -6.28
CA ILE A 11 -10.47 13.17 -5.28
C ILE A 11 -10.54 11.75 -4.72
N ASN A 12 -9.42 11.00 -4.84
CA ASN A 12 -9.28 9.71 -4.20
C ASN A 12 -8.66 9.89 -2.81
N ILE A 13 -9.41 9.52 -1.78
CA ILE A 13 -8.95 9.53 -0.39
C ILE A 13 -8.51 8.12 -0.03
N ASN A 14 -7.28 7.96 0.47
CA ASN A 14 -6.79 6.69 0.97
C ASN A 14 -6.46 6.74 2.46
N CYS A 15 -6.54 5.60 3.14
CA CYS A 15 -6.21 5.46 4.54
C CYS A 15 -5.43 4.17 4.80
N ASP A 16 -4.52 4.22 5.77
CA ASP A 16 -3.80 3.05 6.27
C ASP A 16 -4.70 2.32 7.27
N LEU A 17 -4.96 1.03 7.04
CA LEU A 17 -5.97 0.23 7.72
C LEU A 17 -5.45 -1.17 8.04
N GLY A 18 -6.12 -1.86 8.96
CA GLY A 18 -5.69 -3.17 9.40
C GLY A 18 -4.44 -3.13 10.28
N GLU A 19 -4.08 -1.96 10.79
CA GLU A 19 -2.86 -1.74 11.58
C GLU A 19 -3.04 -2.12 13.06
N LYS A 20 -3.78 -3.19 13.33
CA LYS A 20 -3.93 -3.72 14.69
C LYS A 20 -2.58 -4.17 15.24
N SER A 21 -2.16 -3.59 16.36
CA SER A 21 -0.93 -3.90 17.04
C SER A 21 -1.06 -3.72 18.55
N LYS A 22 0.04 -3.95 19.27
CA LYS A 22 0.14 -3.71 20.72
C LYS A 22 -0.21 -2.26 21.12
N HIS A 23 0.08 -1.31 20.23
CA HIS A 23 -0.04 0.12 20.51
C HIS A 23 -1.15 0.81 19.70
N HIS A 24 -1.71 0.14 18.69
CA HIS A 24 -2.71 0.69 17.79
C HIS A 24 -3.96 -0.18 17.74
N SER A 25 -5.11 0.47 17.78
CA SER A 25 -6.41 -0.18 17.65
C SER A 25 -6.98 0.07 16.27
N ASN A 26 -7.50 -0.97 15.64
CA ASN A 26 -8.21 -0.89 14.36
C ASN A 26 -9.74 -0.75 14.52
N LYS A 27 -10.22 -0.30 15.67
CA LYS A 27 -11.67 -0.21 15.96
C LYS A 27 -12.45 0.73 15.04
N TYR A 28 -11.76 1.73 14.44
CA TYR A 28 -12.37 2.70 13.54
C TYR A 28 -12.24 2.31 12.05
N ASP A 29 -11.58 1.22 11.73
CA ASP A 29 -11.43 0.77 10.34
C ASP A 29 -12.77 0.64 9.60
N PRO A 30 -13.84 0.09 10.22
CA PRO A 30 -15.14 0.01 9.55
C PRO A 30 -15.72 1.38 9.18
N ASP A 31 -15.60 2.36 10.07
CA ASP A 31 -16.12 3.73 9.85
C ASP A 31 -15.30 4.45 8.77
N LEU A 32 -13.97 4.28 8.78
CA LEU A 32 -13.07 4.84 7.77
C LEU A 32 -13.35 4.26 6.38
N LEU A 33 -13.66 2.96 6.30
CA LEU A 33 -14.00 2.29 5.05
C LEU A 33 -15.35 2.71 4.46
N GLU A 34 -16.17 3.47 5.19
CA GLU A 34 -17.37 4.12 4.65
C GLU A 34 -17.04 5.47 3.95
N ILE A 35 -15.84 6.02 4.18
CA ILE A 35 -15.47 7.37 3.73
C ILE A 35 -14.41 7.34 2.63
N VAL A 36 -13.44 6.41 2.73
CA VAL A 36 -12.28 6.37 1.81
C VAL A 36 -12.58 5.65 0.50
N ASN A 37 -11.80 5.96 -0.53
CA ASN A 37 -11.86 5.29 -1.83
C ASN A 37 -10.85 4.15 -1.95
N SER A 38 -9.77 4.20 -1.15
CA SER A 38 -8.67 3.24 -1.20
C SER A 38 -8.18 2.89 0.21
N ALA A 39 -7.98 1.60 0.46
CA ALA A 39 -7.47 1.06 1.71
C ALA A 39 -6.03 0.55 1.53
N ASN A 40 -5.07 1.10 2.27
CA ASN A 40 -3.72 0.56 2.34
C ASN A 40 -3.68 -0.43 3.51
N VAL A 41 -3.71 -1.73 3.21
CA VAL A 41 -3.90 -2.78 4.22
C VAL A 41 -2.57 -3.28 4.75
N ALA A 42 -2.36 -3.19 6.06
CA ALA A 42 -1.18 -3.74 6.74
C ALA A 42 -1.07 -5.25 6.50
N CYS A 43 0.13 -5.72 6.15
CA CYS A 43 0.38 -7.08 5.66
C CYS A 43 1.05 -7.98 6.72
N GLY A 44 0.88 -7.69 8.01
CA GLY A 44 1.31 -8.55 9.11
C GLY A 44 2.78 -8.38 9.56
N TYR A 45 3.58 -7.55 8.88
CA TYR A 45 4.99 -7.37 9.24
C TYR A 45 5.21 -6.29 10.31
N HIS A 46 4.52 -5.15 10.20
CA HIS A 46 4.54 -4.10 11.22
C HIS A 46 3.30 -4.14 12.11
N ALA A 47 2.18 -4.57 11.53
CA ALA A 47 0.88 -4.63 12.21
C ALA A 47 -0.07 -5.56 11.45
N GLY A 48 -1.19 -5.87 12.08
CA GLY A 48 -2.24 -6.72 11.53
C GLY A 48 -1.92 -8.20 11.56
N ASP A 49 -2.89 -8.97 11.15
CA ASP A 49 -2.85 -10.43 11.00
C ASP A 49 -3.81 -10.85 9.88
N GLU A 50 -3.80 -12.12 9.49
CA GLU A 50 -4.65 -12.63 8.41
C GLU A 50 -6.15 -12.38 8.68
N GLN A 51 -6.59 -12.48 9.94
CA GLN A 51 -7.97 -12.22 10.33
C GLN A 51 -8.33 -10.75 10.12
N THR A 52 -7.45 -9.84 10.53
CA THR A 52 -7.63 -8.40 10.37
C THR A 52 -7.64 -8.02 8.88
N MET A 53 -6.68 -8.53 8.09
CA MET A 53 -6.66 -8.33 6.63
C MET A 53 -7.96 -8.81 5.97
N SER A 54 -8.44 -10.01 6.33
CA SER A 54 -9.68 -10.57 5.79
C SER A 54 -10.91 -9.72 6.15
N GLN A 55 -10.96 -9.16 7.36
CA GLN A 55 -12.04 -8.25 7.77
C GLN A 55 -12.02 -6.95 6.94
N VAL A 56 -10.85 -6.31 6.80
CA VAL A 56 -10.70 -5.09 6.00
C VAL A 56 -11.10 -5.36 4.55
N VAL A 57 -10.60 -6.43 3.93
CA VAL A 57 -10.94 -6.82 2.55
C VAL A 57 -12.45 -7.03 2.38
N LYS A 58 -13.09 -7.72 3.31
CA LYS A 58 -14.55 -7.96 3.27
C LYS A 58 -15.36 -6.67 3.32
N ILE A 59 -14.97 -5.72 4.18
CA ILE A 59 -15.66 -4.43 4.30
C ILE A 59 -15.37 -3.56 3.09
N SER A 60 -14.11 -3.52 2.62
CA SER A 60 -13.71 -2.81 1.39
C SER A 60 -14.56 -3.24 0.20
N LYS A 61 -14.70 -4.56 -0.01
CA LYS A 61 -15.57 -5.11 -1.06
C LYS A 61 -17.01 -4.60 -0.95
N LYS A 62 -17.59 -4.65 0.25
CA LYS A 62 -18.97 -4.19 0.49
C LYS A 62 -19.16 -2.73 0.12
N ASN A 63 -18.16 -1.90 0.38
CA ASN A 63 -18.23 -0.45 0.21
C ASN A 63 -17.63 0.04 -1.13
N GLY A 64 -17.12 -0.87 -1.98
CA GLY A 64 -16.48 -0.50 -3.26
C GLY A 64 -15.14 0.21 -3.10
N VAL A 65 -14.43 -0.05 -1.98
CA VAL A 65 -13.13 0.55 -1.65
C VAL A 65 -12.02 -0.30 -2.28
N SER A 66 -11.10 0.34 -3.01
CA SER A 66 -9.93 -0.31 -3.61
C SER A 66 -9.00 -0.85 -2.53
N ILE A 67 -8.44 -2.04 -2.76
CA ILE A 67 -7.55 -2.73 -1.81
C ILE A 67 -6.11 -2.58 -2.29
N GLY A 68 -5.23 -2.11 -1.42
CA GLY A 68 -3.80 -2.02 -1.66
C GLY A 68 -2.96 -2.64 -0.55
N ALA A 69 -1.78 -3.12 -0.89
CA ALA A 69 -0.83 -3.64 0.08
C ALA A 69 -0.04 -2.50 0.74
N HIS A 70 0.13 -2.61 2.06
CA HIS A 70 0.89 -1.66 2.87
C HIS A 70 2.12 -2.35 3.50
N PRO A 71 3.12 -2.76 2.66
CA PRO A 71 4.27 -3.52 3.11
C PRO A 71 5.25 -2.67 3.91
N SER A 72 5.90 -3.30 4.88
CA SER A 72 6.84 -2.69 5.80
C SER A 72 8.02 -3.61 6.09
N PHE A 73 9.05 -3.09 6.76
CA PHE A 73 10.01 -3.92 7.45
C PHE A 73 9.33 -4.83 8.48
N LYS A 74 9.92 -5.99 8.75
CA LYS A 74 9.41 -6.93 9.76
C LYS A 74 9.81 -6.46 11.16
N ASP A 75 9.06 -5.48 11.65
CA ASP A 75 9.32 -4.78 12.91
C ASP A 75 8.01 -4.46 13.65
N PRO A 76 7.33 -5.47 14.20
CA PRO A 76 6.09 -5.25 14.93
C PRO A 76 6.26 -4.48 16.24
N GLU A 77 7.44 -4.51 16.86
CA GLU A 77 7.69 -3.83 18.12
C GLU A 77 7.77 -2.30 17.95
N ASN A 78 8.35 -1.82 16.85
CA ASN A 78 8.46 -0.40 16.55
C ASN A 78 7.52 0.03 15.41
N PHE A 79 6.52 -0.78 15.13
CA PHE A 79 5.51 -0.47 14.11
C PHE A 79 6.12 -0.19 12.72
N GLY A 80 7.15 -0.93 12.32
CA GLY A 80 7.83 -0.77 11.02
C GLY A 80 8.57 0.55 10.86
N ARG A 81 8.88 1.26 11.94
CA ARG A 81 9.52 2.58 11.91
C ARG A 81 11.01 2.55 12.20
N GLU A 82 11.56 1.39 12.55
CA GLU A 82 13.00 1.21 12.69
C GLU A 82 13.64 1.02 11.31
N ARG A 83 14.76 1.73 11.08
CA ARG A 83 15.52 1.62 9.82
C ARG A 83 16.28 0.30 9.79
N MET A 84 16.19 -0.42 8.69
CA MET A 84 16.87 -1.68 8.48
C MET A 84 17.73 -1.61 7.22
N ASP A 85 18.97 -2.07 7.32
CA ASP A 85 19.87 -2.23 6.18
C ASP A 85 19.72 -3.65 5.64
N LEU A 86 19.01 -3.77 4.52
CA LEU A 86 18.72 -5.03 3.86
C LEU A 86 19.29 -5.03 2.44
N SER A 87 19.76 -6.19 1.99
CA SER A 87 20.17 -6.38 0.61
C SER A 87 19.00 -6.22 -0.37
N GLU A 88 19.30 -5.96 -1.65
CA GLU A 88 18.30 -5.88 -2.72
C GLU A 88 17.40 -7.12 -2.75
N SER A 89 17.97 -8.32 -2.59
CA SER A 89 17.21 -9.57 -2.60
C SER A 89 16.25 -9.69 -1.42
N GLU A 90 16.65 -9.22 -0.24
CA GLU A 90 15.80 -9.21 0.96
C GLU A 90 14.66 -8.20 0.82
N ILE A 91 14.93 -7.01 0.28
CA ILE A 91 13.91 -5.99 0.00
C ILE A 91 12.88 -6.55 -1.01
N LYS A 92 13.34 -7.13 -2.11
CA LYS A 92 12.45 -7.76 -3.11
C LYS A 92 11.55 -8.81 -2.48
N LYS A 93 12.17 -9.73 -1.74
CA LYS A 93 11.43 -10.79 -1.05
C LYS A 93 10.42 -10.22 -0.06
N LEU A 94 10.80 -9.23 0.73
CA LEU A 94 9.94 -8.58 1.70
C LEU A 94 8.67 -7.98 1.08
N ILE A 95 8.80 -7.34 -0.08
CA ILE A 95 7.66 -6.75 -0.80
C ILE A 95 6.77 -7.84 -1.38
N ILE A 96 7.37 -8.84 -2.05
CA ILE A 96 6.65 -9.93 -2.70
C ILE A 96 5.86 -10.75 -1.67
N ASP A 97 6.50 -11.17 -0.59
CA ASP A 97 5.86 -11.99 0.47
C ASP A 97 4.60 -11.29 1.02
N GLN A 98 4.70 -10.00 1.34
CA GLN A 98 3.60 -9.25 1.91
C GLN A 98 2.47 -9.00 0.90
N TYR A 99 2.83 -8.70 -0.34
CA TYR A 99 1.86 -8.58 -1.43
C TYR A 99 1.09 -9.90 -1.64
N GLU A 100 1.80 -11.03 -1.71
CA GLU A 100 1.20 -12.35 -1.94
C GLU A 100 0.26 -12.76 -0.80
N ILE A 101 0.61 -12.47 0.46
CA ILE A 101 -0.27 -12.72 1.61
C ILE A 101 -1.60 -12.00 1.41
N LEU A 102 -1.56 -10.69 1.17
CA LEU A 102 -2.79 -9.92 0.99
C LEU A 102 -3.55 -10.30 -0.29
N GLN A 103 -2.84 -10.54 -1.41
CA GLN A 103 -3.46 -10.95 -2.66
C GLN A 103 -4.20 -12.28 -2.52
N LYS A 104 -3.63 -13.25 -1.79
CA LYS A 104 -4.31 -14.52 -1.50
C LYS A 104 -5.60 -14.31 -0.71
N ILE A 105 -5.56 -13.44 0.30
CA ILE A 105 -6.75 -13.10 1.10
C ILE A 105 -7.77 -12.37 0.23
N ALA A 106 -7.37 -11.37 -0.54
CA ALA A 106 -8.25 -10.63 -1.44
C ALA A 106 -8.94 -11.59 -2.44
N SER A 107 -8.16 -12.49 -3.05
CA SER A 107 -8.68 -13.49 -4.00
C SER A 107 -9.72 -14.42 -3.38
N SER A 108 -9.56 -14.79 -2.11
CA SER A 108 -10.55 -15.62 -1.41
C SER A 108 -11.91 -14.91 -1.22
N HIS A 109 -11.92 -13.59 -1.29
CA HIS A 109 -13.11 -12.76 -1.28
C HIS A 109 -13.57 -12.33 -2.68
N GLY A 110 -12.89 -12.77 -3.75
CA GLY A 110 -13.19 -12.39 -5.14
C GLY A 110 -12.75 -10.96 -5.49
N GLU A 111 -11.70 -10.47 -4.81
CA GLU A 111 -11.08 -9.16 -4.99
C GLU A 111 -9.61 -9.31 -5.42
N SER A 112 -8.98 -8.20 -5.75
CA SER A 112 -7.55 -8.14 -6.09
C SER A 112 -6.89 -6.91 -5.47
N VAL A 113 -5.58 -7.02 -5.25
CA VAL A 113 -4.75 -5.89 -4.82
C VAL A 113 -4.48 -4.99 -6.02
N SER A 114 -4.87 -3.73 -5.94
CA SER A 114 -4.80 -2.74 -7.03
C SER A 114 -3.61 -1.78 -6.91
N HIS A 115 -3.07 -1.62 -5.71
CA HIS A 115 -1.97 -0.70 -5.45
C HIS A 115 -1.06 -1.18 -4.31
N VAL A 116 0.13 -0.59 -4.24
CA VAL A 116 1.10 -0.80 -3.17
C VAL A 116 1.55 0.55 -2.64
N LYS A 117 1.51 0.72 -1.33
CA LYS A 117 2.01 1.89 -0.61
C LYS A 117 2.92 1.42 0.53
N PRO A 118 4.25 1.51 0.43
CA PRO A 118 5.13 1.12 1.52
C PRO A 118 4.88 1.93 2.79
N HIS A 119 5.08 1.28 3.94
CA HIS A 119 4.89 1.86 5.27
C HIS A 119 6.19 2.30 5.92
N GLY A 120 6.10 3.28 6.79
CA GLY A 120 7.08 3.62 7.84
C GLY A 120 8.50 3.86 7.33
N ALA A 121 9.48 3.23 7.98
CA ALA A 121 10.89 3.45 7.67
C ALA A 121 11.25 3.03 6.23
N LEU A 122 10.65 1.95 5.71
CA LEU A 122 10.87 1.51 4.33
C LEU A 122 10.52 2.62 3.32
N ASN A 123 9.37 3.26 3.50
CA ASN A 123 8.93 4.36 2.67
C ASN A 123 9.82 5.61 2.83
N ASN A 124 10.16 5.97 4.08
CA ASN A 124 10.98 7.14 4.36
C ASN A 124 12.41 7.00 3.81
N MET A 125 13.01 5.81 3.97
CA MET A 125 14.34 5.52 3.42
C MET A 125 14.34 5.62 1.88
N ALA A 126 13.30 5.11 1.23
CA ALA A 126 13.18 5.23 -0.22
C ALA A 126 12.97 6.68 -0.70
N CYS A 127 12.47 7.60 0.15
CA CYS A 127 12.45 9.03 -0.16
C CYS A 127 13.86 9.66 -0.18
N GLU A 128 14.81 9.07 0.53
CA GLU A 128 16.17 9.58 0.70
C GLU A 128 17.17 8.85 -0.20
N ASP A 129 16.86 7.62 -0.63
CA ASP A 129 17.74 6.73 -1.38
C ASP A 129 17.12 6.30 -2.72
N ILE A 130 17.72 6.79 -3.82
CA ILE A 130 17.28 6.51 -5.19
C ILE A 130 17.46 5.03 -5.58
N GLU A 131 18.46 4.34 -5.01
CA GLU A 131 18.68 2.91 -5.30
C GLU A 131 17.57 2.08 -4.66
N LEU A 132 17.24 2.34 -3.39
CA LEU A 132 16.11 1.69 -2.72
C LEU A 132 14.78 2.01 -3.42
N ALA A 133 14.53 3.26 -3.77
CA ALA A 133 13.33 3.66 -4.51
C ALA A 133 13.21 2.90 -5.84
N THR A 134 14.33 2.74 -6.55
CA THR A 134 14.39 1.98 -7.81
C THR A 134 14.10 0.49 -7.61
N ILE A 135 14.66 -0.12 -6.55
CA ILE A 135 14.40 -1.52 -6.20
C ILE A 135 12.90 -1.73 -5.92
N LEU A 136 12.30 -0.85 -5.10
CA LEU A 136 10.86 -0.93 -4.80
C LEU A 136 10.00 -0.81 -6.06
N ALA A 137 10.25 0.23 -6.88
CA ALA A 137 9.47 0.47 -8.09
C ALA A 137 9.57 -0.70 -9.09
N LYS A 138 10.78 -1.23 -9.33
CA LYS A 138 10.98 -2.40 -10.19
C LYS A 138 10.28 -3.64 -9.63
N THR A 139 10.44 -3.91 -8.33
CA THR A 139 9.83 -5.09 -7.70
C THR A 139 8.30 -5.04 -7.80
N ILE A 140 7.70 -3.89 -7.53
CA ILE A 140 6.24 -3.72 -7.62
C ILE A 140 5.77 -3.91 -9.06
N LYS A 141 6.48 -3.32 -10.04
CA LYS A 141 6.16 -3.49 -11.46
C LYS A 141 6.32 -4.94 -11.94
N ASP A 142 7.31 -5.67 -11.41
CA ASP A 142 7.56 -7.07 -11.76
C ASP A 142 6.47 -8.00 -11.21
N ILE A 143 5.86 -7.66 -10.06
CA ILE A 143 4.72 -8.40 -9.51
C ILE A 143 3.53 -8.32 -10.48
N ASN A 144 3.17 -7.12 -10.90
CA ASN A 144 2.13 -6.87 -11.88
C ASN A 144 2.33 -5.46 -12.48
N LYS A 145 2.43 -5.39 -13.81
CA LYS A 145 2.65 -4.13 -14.56
C LYS A 145 1.55 -3.09 -14.39
N ASP A 146 0.35 -3.53 -14.01
CA ASP A 146 -0.84 -2.68 -13.86
C ASP A 146 -1.06 -2.22 -12.41
N ILE A 147 -0.20 -2.64 -11.47
CA ILE A 147 -0.27 -2.18 -10.08
C ILE A 147 0.15 -0.72 -9.97
N ILE A 148 -0.64 0.05 -9.24
CA ILE A 148 -0.33 1.44 -8.91
C ILE A 148 0.66 1.47 -7.74
N TYR A 149 1.78 2.17 -7.89
CA TYR A 149 2.70 2.45 -6.79
C TYR A 149 2.39 3.82 -6.21
N LEU A 150 1.84 3.86 -4.98
CA LEU A 150 1.55 5.11 -4.28
C LEU A 150 2.81 5.59 -3.54
N VAL A 151 3.26 6.77 -3.90
CA VAL A 151 4.45 7.41 -3.34
C VAL A 151 4.10 8.77 -2.71
N PRO A 152 4.81 9.20 -1.65
CA PRO A 152 4.62 10.54 -1.08
C PRO A 152 4.99 11.64 -2.07
N VAL A 153 4.41 12.84 -1.91
CA VAL A 153 4.75 14.02 -2.70
C VAL A 153 6.23 14.38 -2.62
N SER A 154 6.88 14.09 -1.49
CA SER A 154 8.33 14.26 -1.31
C SER A 154 9.21 13.43 -2.26
N TYR A 155 8.65 12.40 -2.89
CA TYR A 155 9.30 11.61 -3.95
C TYR A 155 9.39 12.33 -5.30
N THR A 156 8.82 13.50 -5.47
CA THR A 156 8.74 14.17 -6.77
C THR A 156 10.10 14.49 -7.41
N HIS A 157 11.16 14.57 -6.62
CA HIS A 157 12.54 14.72 -7.11
C HIS A 157 13.24 13.36 -7.39
N LEU A 158 12.68 12.26 -6.92
CA LEU A 158 13.13 10.89 -7.18
C LEU A 158 12.28 10.21 -8.26
N THR A 159 11.34 10.90 -8.88
CA THR A 159 10.55 10.30 -9.94
C THR A 159 11.48 9.80 -11.03
N LEU A 160 11.52 8.49 -11.19
CA LEU A 160 12.01 7.89 -12.41
C LEU A 160 11.36 8.64 -13.58
N PRO A 161 12.07 8.90 -14.69
CA PRO A 161 11.48 9.55 -15.85
C PRO A 161 10.35 8.64 -16.36
N THR A 162 9.16 8.85 -15.83
CA THR A 162 7.94 8.15 -16.18
C THR A 162 7.37 8.79 -17.45
N ARG A 163 8.09 8.66 -18.57
CA ARG A 163 7.51 8.99 -19.88
C ARG A 163 6.48 7.96 -20.36
N ASP A 164 6.29 6.88 -19.60
CA ASP A 164 5.43 5.75 -19.97
C ASP A 164 4.36 5.41 -18.92
N VAL A 165 4.01 6.35 -18.03
CA VAL A 165 2.85 6.21 -17.15
C VAL A 165 1.87 7.32 -17.51
N VAL A 166 1.05 7.05 -18.50
CA VAL A 166 -0.20 7.74 -18.79
C VAL A 166 -1.32 6.83 -18.39
#